data_8b4a51aef9691be180390e0b13035336
#
_entry.id   8b4a51aef9691be180390e0b13035336
#
_cell.length_a   1.000
_cell.length_b   1.000
_cell.length_c   1.000
_cell.angle_alpha   90.00
_cell.angle_beta   90.00
_cell.angle_gamma   90.00
#
_symmetry.space_group_name_H-M   'P 1'
#
loop_
_entity.id
_entity.type
_entity.pdbx_description
1 polymer ?
#
loop_
_entity_poly.entity_id
_entity_poly.type
_entity_poly.pdbx_seq_one_letter_code
_entity_poly.pdbx_strand_id
1 'polypeptide(L)'
;MRAYEATEEDAFLYHLKEFDKKQVSGFIVKCCQRTEHLKRLFDILMEFSQEHHLPVIEISEDLYFWGIIKHILLQLYDIETAKLKYFKMTHDNLSNILLNVIDSRESIERIFFLISTMLGNPVGLYNADGTCLFSSNSETQDFRIEKNIAEYKSGIITRYQYLCQKRKNTNYIEYIKKLNIFERQEMYFVVSEQNEPLRELDFIALENIIITLQFSLIRHVLEENLEKRHLRDLEYRMLNGSLSNDEENEVA
;
A
#
# COMPACT_ATOMS: atom_id res chain seq x y z
N MET A 1 -9.36 -10.11 12.50
CA MET A 1 -10.75 -9.96 13.02
C MET A 1 -11.39 -8.61 12.66
N ARG A 2 -10.69 -7.46 12.60
CA ARG A 2 -11.30 -6.15 12.20
C ARG A 2 -12.07 -6.19 10.87
N ALA A 3 -11.62 -6.98 9.90
CA ALA A 3 -12.33 -7.16 8.63
C ALA A 3 -13.75 -7.73 8.78
N TYR A 4 -14.06 -8.32 9.94
CA TYR A 4 -15.35 -8.93 10.24
C TYR A 4 -16.14 -8.15 11.31
N GLU A 5 -15.73 -6.93 11.66
CA GLU A 5 -16.33 -6.14 12.73
C GLU A 5 -17.83 -5.82 12.47
N ALA A 6 -18.21 -5.71 11.20
CA ALA A 6 -19.60 -5.49 10.78
C ALA A 6 -20.29 -6.76 10.23
N THR A 7 -19.67 -7.93 10.39
CA THR A 7 -20.18 -9.19 9.81
C THR A 7 -21.07 -9.90 10.83
N GLU A 8 -22.24 -10.34 10.41
CA GLU A 8 -23.14 -11.17 11.23
C GLU A 8 -22.51 -12.54 11.52
N GLU A 9 -22.86 -13.15 12.66
CA GLU A 9 -22.31 -14.43 13.12
C GLU A 9 -22.53 -15.55 12.10
N ASP A 10 -23.71 -15.61 11.48
CA ASP A 10 -24.04 -16.62 10.46
C ASP A 10 -23.19 -16.47 9.18
N ALA A 11 -22.94 -15.23 8.76
CA ALA A 11 -22.08 -14.95 7.62
C ALA A 11 -20.61 -15.31 7.92
N PHE A 12 -20.17 -15.07 9.15
CA PHE A 12 -18.84 -15.48 9.59
C PHE A 12 -18.68 -17.00 9.58
N LEU A 13 -19.64 -17.72 10.12
CA LEU A 13 -19.65 -19.20 10.12
C LEU A 13 -19.68 -19.76 8.68
N TYR A 14 -20.43 -19.12 7.79
CA TYR A 14 -20.41 -19.48 6.37
C TYR A 14 -18.99 -19.35 5.77
N HIS A 15 -18.28 -18.27 6.06
CA HIS A 15 -16.90 -18.11 5.61
C HIS A 15 -15.96 -19.16 6.18
N LEU A 16 -16.10 -19.55 7.44
CA LEU A 16 -15.29 -20.62 8.04
C LEU A 16 -15.51 -21.95 7.32
N LYS A 17 -16.77 -22.30 6.99
CA LYS A 17 -17.09 -23.49 6.20
C LYS A 17 -16.50 -23.44 4.78
N GLU A 18 -16.46 -22.28 4.16
CA GLU A 18 -15.81 -22.10 2.85
C GLU A 18 -14.28 -22.28 2.93
N PHE A 19 -13.64 -21.87 4.03
CA PHE A 19 -12.22 -22.13 4.27
C PHE A 19 -11.96 -23.62 4.47
N ASP A 20 -12.80 -24.33 5.21
CA ASP A 20 -12.68 -25.77 5.40
C ASP A 20 -12.79 -26.54 4.08
N LYS A 21 -13.75 -26.18 3.21
CA LYS A 21 -13.84 -26.73 1.84
C LYS A 21 -12.57 -26.51 1.02
N LYS A 22 -11.84 -25.43 1.27
CA LYS A 22 -10.55 -25.13 0.63
C LYS A 22 -9.36 -25.81 1.31
N GLN A 23 -9.62 -26.67 2.32
CA GLN A 23 -8.62 -27.42 3.05
C GLN A 23 -7.50 -26.54 3.65
N VAL A 24 -7.89 -25.46 4.33
CA VAL A 24 -6.93 -24.63 5.05
C VAL A 24 -6.28 -25.43 6.18
N SER A 25 -5.00 -25.17 6.43
CA SER A 25 -4.21 -25.88 7.46
C SER A 25 -4.38 -25.29 8.87
N GLY A 26 -5.07 -24.17 9.02
CA GLY A 26 -5.29 -23.46 10.28
C GLY A 26 -5.53 -21.98 10.08
N PHE A 27 -5.64 -21.25 11.19
CA PHE A 27 -5.92 -19.83 11.19
C PHE A 27 -4.85 -19.06 11.95
N ILE A 28 -4.47 -17.91 11.40
CA ILE A 28 -3.67 -16.91 12.11
C ILE A 28 -4.53 -15.68 12.29
N VAL A 29 -4.82 -15.31 13.54
CA VAL A 29 -5.70 -14.20 13.87
C VAL A 29 -4.95 -13.15 14.66
N LYS A 30 -5.17 -11.89 14.32
CA LYS A 30 -4.68 -10.78 15.10
C LYS A 30 -5.61 -10.53 16.27
N CYS A 31 -5.08 -10.43 17.49
CA CYS A 31 -5.88 -10.21 18.68
C CYS A 31 -6.63 -8.88 18.58
N CYS A 32 -7.95 -8.93 18.61
CA CYS A 32 -8.84 -7.79 18.46
C CYS A 32 -10.03 -7.92 19.41
N GLN A 33 -9.79 -8.25 20.67
CA GLN A 33 -10.86 -8.47 21.67
C GLN A 33 -11.40 -7.16 22.26
N ARG A 34 -11.55 -6.10 21.44
CA ARG A 34 -11.98 -4.78 21.93
C ARG A 34 -13.50 -4.66 22.09
N THR A 35 -14.28 -5.40 21.30
CA THR A 35 -15.75 -5.37 21.35
C THR A 35 -16.32 -6.73 21.73
N GLU A 36 -17.52 -6.73 22.35
CA GLU A 36 -18.23 -7.96 22.73
C GLU A 36 -18.57 -8.81 21.50
N HIS A 37 -18.88 -8.16 20.39
CA HIS A 37 -19.14 -8.82 19.11
C HIS A 37 -17.90 -9.57 18.58
N LEU A 38 -16.72 -8.94 18.60
CA LEU A 38 -15.49 -9.59 18.15
C LEU A 38 -15.07 -10.76 19.05
N LYS A 39 -15.38 -10.70 20.34
CA LYS A 39 -15.19 -11.84 21.24
C LYS A 39 -16.06 -13.02 20.82
N ARG A 40 -17.35 -12.79 20.53
CA ARG A 40 -18.26 -13.85 20.06
C ARG A 40 -17.77 -14.48 18.75
N LEU A 41 -17.32 -13.67 17.78
CA LEU A 41 -16.74 -14.19 16.55
C LEU A 41 -15.47 -15.00 16.80
N PHE A 42 -14.67 -14.62 17.78
CA PHE A 42 -13.49 -15.39 18.18
C PHE A 42 -13.88 -16.72 18.84
N ASP A 43 -14.89 -16.73 19.68
CA ASP A 43 -15.43 -17.97 20.30
C ASP A 43 -15.96 -18.92 19.23
N ILE A 44 -16.73 -18.42 18.25
CA ILE A 44 -17.19 -19.21 17.08
C ILE A 44 -16.01 -19.80 16.31
N LEU A 45 -14.95 -19.02 16.08
CA LEU A 45 -13.74 -19.51 15.42
C LEU A 45 -13.07 -20.64 16.23
N MET A 46 -12.99 -20.46 17.55
CA MET A 46 -12.36 -21.48 18.41
C MET A 46 -13.18 -22.77 18.46
N GLU A 47 -14.50 -22.71 18.57
CA GLU A 47 -15.39 -23.87 18.51
C GLU A 47 -15.25 -24.58 17.17
N PHE A 48 -15.36 -23.85 16.05
CA PHE A 48 -15.19 -24.39 14.71
C PHE A 48 -13.83 -25.07 14.53
N SER A 49 -12.77 -24.43 15.01
CA SER A 49 -11.40 -24.93 14.86
C SER A 49 -11.16 -26.20 15.71
N GLN A 50 -11.76 -26.30 16.87
CA GLN A 50 -11.71 -27.51 17.69
C GLN A 50 -12.46 -28.68 17.02
N GLU A 51 -13.65 -28.43 16.48
CA GLU A 51 -14.45 -29.43 15.77
C GLU A 51 -13.73 -29.98 14.53
N HIS A 52 -13.07 -29.10 13.78
CA HIS A 52 -12.36 -29.46 12.53
C HIS A 52 -10.87 -29.77 12.74
N HIS A 53 -10.37 -29.80 13.98
CA HIS A 53 -8.95 -30.05 14.34
C HIS A 53 -7.97 -29.09 13.66
N LEU A 54 -8.36 -27.81 13.49
CA LEU A 54 -7.56 -26.78 12.87
C LEU A 54 -6.82 -25.94 13.94
N PRO A 55 -5.50 -25.75 13.82
CA PRO A 55 -4.77 -24.90 14.75
C PRO A 55 -5.16 -23.42 14.56
N VAL A 56 -5.30 -22.71 15.68
CA VAL A 56 -5.48 -21.25 15.71
C VAL A 56 -4.27 -20.62 16.39
N ILE A 57 -3.60 -19.73 15.69
CA ILE A 57 -2.46 -18.97 16.20
C ILE A 57 -2.91 -17.52 16.40
N GLU A 58 -2.95 -17.10 17.65
CA GLU A 58 -3.21 -15.71 17.98
C GLU A 58 -1.91 -14.92 18.00
N ILE A 59 -1.92 -13.76 17.33
CA ILE A 59 -0.77 -12.87 17.26
C ILE A 59 -1.11 -11.51 17.85
N SER A 60 -0.11 -10.85 18.44
CA SER A 60 -0.23 -9.51 19.00
C SER A 60 -0.61 -8.47 17.93
N GLU A 61 -1.33 -7.42 18.35
CA GLU A 61 -1.67 -6.29 17.47
C GLU A 61 -0.43 -5.56 16.92
N ASP A 62 0.66 -5.58 17.67
CA ASP A 62 1.91 -4.90 17.29
C ASP A 62 2.67 -5.62 16.17
N LEU A 63 2.38 -6.90 15.94
CA LEU A 63 3.04 -7.67 14.88
C LEU A 63 2.48 -7.34 13.51
N TYR A 64 3.36 -7.05 12.56
CA TYR A 64 2.99 -6.83 11.17
C TYR A 64 2.67 -8.15 10.48
N PHE A 65 1.46 -8.27 9.96
CA PHE A 65 0.97 -9.49 9.31
C PHE A 65 1.86 -9.91 8.12
N TRP A 66 2.33 -8.94 7.34
CA TRP A 66 3.24 -9.17 6.23
C TRP A 66 4.61 -9.72 6.65
N GLY A 67 5.12 -9.33 7.82
CA GLY A 67 6.33 -9.91 8.40
C GLY A 67 6.16 -11.40 8.67
N ILE A 68 5.01 -11.80 9.17
CA ILE A 68 4.67 -13.22 9.41
C ILE A 68 4.58 -13.98 8.09
N ILE A 69 3.90 -13.44 7.08
CA ILE A 69 3.82 -14.05 5.75
C ILE A 69 5.22 -14.25 5.16
N LYS A 70 6.07 -13.23 5.19
CA LYS A 70 7.46 -13.33 4.72
C LYS A 70 8.21 -14.46 5.42
N HIS A 71 8.07 -14.54 6.75
CA HIS A 71 8.75 -15.57 7.53
C HIS A 71 8.27 -16.99 7.20
N ILE A 72 6.97 -17.18 7.09
CA ILE A 72 6.37 -18.47 6.69
C ILE A 72 6.83 -18.88 5.30
N LEU A 73 6.84 -17.95 4.32
CA LEU A 73 7.29 -18.26 2.96
C LEU A 73 8.75 -18.70 2.93
N LEU A 74 9.63 -18.02 3.68
CA LEU A 74 11.06 -18.38 3.77
C LEU A 74 11.31 -19.72 4.47
N GLN A 75 10.41 -20.16 5.35
CA GLN A 75 10.52 -21.46 6.03
C GLN A 75 9.95 -22.63 5.20
N LEU A 76 8.87 -22.36 4.44
CA LEU A 76 8.17 -23.39 3.67
C LEU A 76 8.78 -23.64 2.28
N TYR A 77 9.47 -22.67 1.72
CA TYR A 77 9.98 -22.73 0.35
C TYR A 77 11.47 -22.42 0.31
N ASP A 78 12.13 -22.93 -0.74
CA ASP A 78 13.45 -22.39 -1.07
C ASP A 78 13.36 -20.89 -1.40
N ILE A 79 14.51 -20.21 -1.30
CA ILE A 79 14.58 -18.75 -1.41
C ILE A 79 14.00 -18.24 -2.73
N GLU A 80 14.25 -18.93 -3.83
CA GLU A 80 13.79 -18.48 -5.16
C GLU A 80 12.26 -18.64 -5.30
N THR A 81 11.72 -19.73 -4.82
CA THR A 81 10.26 -19.95 -4.78
C THR A 81 9.57 -18.93 -3.86
N ALA A 82 10.18 -18.62 -2.71
CA ALA A 82 9.66 -17.59 -1.81
C ALA A 82 9.62 -16.20 -2.47
N LYS A 83 10.70 -15.82 -3.17
CA LYS A 83 10.77 -14.57 -3.94
C LYS A 83 9.67 -14.49 -4.99
N LEU A 84 9.48 -15.54 -5.78
CA LEU A 84 8.46 -15.59 -6.83
C LEU A 84 7.04 -15.49 -6.27
N LYS A 85 6.75 -16.20 -5.19
CA LYS A 85 5.43 -16.15 -4.52
C LYS A 85 5.17 -14.78 -3.93
N TYR A 86 6.14 -14.19 -3.27
CA TYR A 86 6.00 -12.85 -2.70
C TYR A 86 5.79 -11.78 -3.78
N PHE A 87 6.55 -11.88 -4.87
CA PHE A 87 6.36 -11.03 -6.06
C PHE A 87 4.93 -11.15 -6.60
N LYS A 88 4.43 -12.38 -6.80
CA LYS A 88 3.08 -12.61 -7.29
C LYS A 88 2.02 -12.04 -6.34
N MET A 89 2.12 -12.30 -5.05
CA MET A 89 1.17 -11.76 -4.06
C MET A 89 1.14 -10.22 -4.07
N THR A 90 2.30 -9.58 -4.16
CA THR A 90 2.39 -8.12 -4.25
C THR A 90 1.73 -7.62 -5.54
N HIS A 91 2.03 -8.26 -6.67
CA HIS A 91 1.46 -7.91 -7.95
C HIS A 91 -0.07 -8.05 -7.97
N ASP A 92 -0.61 -9.15 -7.45
CA ASP A 92 -2.05 -9.40 -7.41
C ASP A 92 -2.78 -8.37 -6.54
N ASN A 93 -2.22 -8.00 -5.38
CA ASN A 93 -2.79 -6.96 -4.51
C ASN A 93 -2.79 -5.57 -5.18
N LEU A 94 -1.68 -5.20 -5.82
CA LEU A 94 -1.58 -3.92 -6.53
C LEU A 94 -2.51 -3.87 -7.74
N SER A 95 -2.60 -4.96 -8.50
CA SER A 95 -3.51 -5.07 -9.65
C SER A 95 -4.97 -4.93 -9.21
N ASN A 96 -5.36 -5.53 -8.09
CA ASN A 96 -6.70 -5.38 -7.53
C ASN A 96 -7.03 -3.92 -7.19
N ILE A 97 -6.07 -3.15 -6.66
CA ILE A 97 -6.29 -1.72 -6.41
C ILE A 97 -6.51 -0.98 -7.74
N LEU A 98 -5.65 -1.20 -8.73
CA LEU A 98 -5.75 -0.53 -10.03
C LEU A 98 -7.06 -0.83 -10.78
N LEU A 99 -7.56 -2.06 -10.69
CA LEU A 99 -8.76 -2.50 -11.39
C LEU A 99 -10.06 -2.08 -10.70
N ASN A 100 -10.06 -1.97 -9.37
CA ASN A 100 -11.27 -1.76 -8.58
C ASN A 100 -11.44 -0.32 -8.08
N VAL A 101 -10.41 0.52 -8.18
CA VAL A 101 -10.46 1.92 -7.73
C VAL A 101 -10.45 2.83 -8.95
N ILE A 102 -11.60 3.49 -9.20
CA ILE A 102 -11.78 4.37 -10.36
C ILE A 102 -11.04 5.69 -10.14
N ASP A 103 -11.15 6.28 -8.95
CA ASP A 103 -10.49 7.52 -8.60
C ASP A 103 -8.97 7.31 -8.47
N SER A 104 -8.20 8.11 -9.21
CA SER A 104 -6.74 7.98 -9.24
C SER A 104 -6.08 8.36 -7.93
N ARG A 105 -6.60 9.37 -7.22
CA ARG A 105 -6.08 9.83 -5.94
C ARG A 105 -6.34 8.78 -4.86
N GLU A 106 -7.56 8.25 -4.78
CA GLU A 106 -7.90 7.14 -3.87
C GLU A 106 -7.02 5.91 -4.16
N SER A 107 -6.76 5.61 -5.44
CA SER A 107 -5.87 4.53 -5.85
C SER A 107 -4.46 4.71 -5.27
N ILE A 108 -3.89 5.92 -5.37
CA ILE A 108 -2.58 6.26 -4.82
C ILE A 108 -2.58 6.11 -3.29
N GLU A 109 -3.58 6.65 -2.60
CA GLU A 109 -3.69 6.54 -1.13
C GLU A 109 -3.76 5.08 -0.66
N ARG A 110 -4.52 4.24 -1.34
CA ARG A 110 -4.60 2.79 -1.06
C ARG A 110 -3.28 2.08 -1.32
N ILE A 111 -2.56 2.44 -2.38
CA ILE A 111 -1.22 1.93 -2.67
C ILE A 111 -0.28 2.30 -1.51
N PHE A 112 -0.27 3.56 -1.06
CA PHE A 112 0.57 4.00 0.06
C PHE A 112 0.25 3.25 1.36
N PHE A 113 -1.02 3.04 1.66
CA PHE A 113 -1.45 2.25 2.81
C PHE A 113 -0.97 0.79 2.70
N LEU A 114 -1.13 0.17 1.54
CA LEU A 114 -0.66 -1.20 1.31
C LEU A 114 0.86 -1.30 1.49
N ILE A 115 1.61 -0.38 0.91
CA ILE A 115 3.08 -0.35 0.98
C ILE A 115 3.55 -0.25 2.42
N SER A 116 3.04 0.73 3.16
CA SER A 116 3.47 0.94 4.56
C SER A 116 3.16 -0.28 5.42
N THR A 117 2.02 -0.93 5.18
CA THR A 117 1.62 -2.16 5.87
C THR A 117 2.54 -3.33 5.50
N MET A 118 2.91 -3.46 4.23
CA MET A 118 3.78 -4.55 3.74
C MET A 118 5.21 -4.42 4.23
N LEU A 119 5.73 -3.20 4.22
CA LEU A 119 7.12 -2.92 4.63
C LEU A 119 7.27 -2.77 6.14
N GLY A 120 6.16 -2.50 6.85
CA GLY A 120 6.18 -2.15 8.27
C GLY A 120 6.84 -0.80 8.55
N ASN A 121 7.00 0.04 7.52
CA ASN A 121 7.75 1.29 7.56
C ASN A 121 6.96 2.43 6.92
N PRO A 122 7.15 3.68 7.39
CA PRO A 122 6.56 4.84 6.75
C PRO A 122 7.08 5.05 5.33
N VAL A 123 6.18 5.46 4.45
CA VAL A 123 6.48 5.81 3.06
C VAL A 123 5.90 7.17 2.70
N GLY A 124 6.58 7.89 1.83
CA GLY A 124 6.16 9.21 1.38
C GLY A 124 6.51 9.47 -0.09
N LEU A 125 5.76 10.36 -0.71
CA LEU A 125 6.02 10.91 -2.03
C LEU A 125 6.18 12.43 -1.93
N TYR A 126 7.23 12.93 -2.50
CA TYR A 126 7.61 14.33 -2.40
C TYR A 126 7.92 14.92 -3.78
N ASN A 127 7.62 16.19 -3.95
CA ASN A 127 8.07 16.97 -5.10
C ASN A 127 9.58 17.22 -5.06
N ALA A 128 10.11 17.78 -6.14
CA ALA A 128 11.51 18.19 -6.24
C ALA A 128 11.91 19.27 -5.20
N ASP A 129 10.98 20.06 -4.74
CA ASP A 129 11.17 21.07 -3.69
C ASP A 129 11.10 20.51 -2.26
N GLY A 130 10.76 19.22 -2.10
CA GLY A 130 10.61 18.53 -0.82
C GLY A 130 9.22 18.59 -0.22
N THR A 131 8.23 19.21 -0.91
CA THR A 131 6.84 19.23 -0.46
C THR A 131 6.23 17.82 -0.50
N CYS A 132 5.59 17.40 0.60
CA CYS A 132 4.90 16.12 0.67
C CYS A 132 3.61 16.13 -0.15
N LEU A 133 3.49 15.19 -1.07
CA LEU A 133 2.28 14.98 -1.86
C LEU A 133 1.39 13.90 -1.24
N PHE A 134 1.99 12.78 -0.86
CA PHE A 134 1.33 11.64 -0.23
C PHE A 134 2.23 11.08 0.86
N SER A 135 1.65 10.67 1.98
CA SER A 135 2.37 10.02 3.06
C SER A 135 1.48 8.99 3.75
N SER A 136 2.07 7.89 4.15
CA SER A 136 1.41 6.88 4.99
C SER A 136 1.34 7.30 6.47
N ASN A 137 2.08 8.33 6.87
CA ASN A 137 2.08 8.89 8.22
C ASN A 137 1.50 10.31 8.19
N SER A 138 0.68 10.66 9.20
CA SER A 138 0.08 11.99 9.32
C SER A 138 1.10 13.09 9.69
N GLU A 139 2.27 12.72 10.17
CA GLU A 139 3.37 13.65 10.41
C GLU A 139 4.11 13.91 9.09
N THR A 140 3.66 14.92 8.36
CA THR A 140 4.35 15.44 7.18
C THR A 140 5.67 16.05 7.61
N GLN A 141 6.75 15.34 7.39
CA GLN A 141 8.09 15.89 7.58
C GLN A 141 8.60 16.42 6.25
N ASP A 142 9.13 17.66 6.27
CA ASP A 142 9.83 18.22 5.10
C ASP A 142 10.94 17.25 4.68
N PHE A 143 10.83 16.77 3.46
CA PHE A 143 11.85 15.92 2.86
C PHE A 143 12.94 16.78 2.27
N ARG A 144 14.20 16.46 2.57
CA ARG A 144 15.36 17.09 1.96
C ARG A 144 16.40 16.04 1.62
N ILE A 145 16.96 16.19 0.43
CA ILE A 145 18.10 15.38 0.02
C ILE A 145 19.35 15.89 0.73
N GLU A 146 19.99 15.03 1.52
CA GLU A 146 21.21 15.35 2.25
C GLU A 146 22.43 15.33 1.31
N LYS A 147 23.49 16.06 1.70
CA LYS A 147 24.72 16.13 0.87
C LYS A 147 25.48 14.80 0.79
N ASN A 148 25.33 13.93 1.79
CA ASN A 148 26.00 12.63 1.86
C ASN A 148 25.02 11.51 1.50
N ILE A 149 24.75 11.38 0.22
CA ILE A 149 23.91 10.31 -0.34
C ILE A 149 24.79 9.22 -0.90
N ALA A 150 24.51 7.97 -0.55
CA ALA A 150 25.12 6.79 -1.14
C ALA A 150 24.15 6.15 -2.14
N GLU A 151 24.67 5.57 -3.20
CA GLU A 151 23.89 4.69 -4.05
C GLU A 151 23.73 3.34 -3.36
N TYR A 152 22.50 2.82 -3.34
CA TYR A 152 22.18 1.49 -2.82
C TYR A 152 21.58 0.64 -3.92
N LYS A 153 22.14 -0.54 -4.09
CA LYS A 153 21.60 -1.58 -4.97
C LYS A 153 21.39 -2.82 -4.13
N SER A 154 20.17 -3.32 -4.09
CA SER A 154 19.90 -4.58 -3.39
C SER A 154 20.67 -5.73 -4.04
N GLY A 155 21.06 -6.74 -3.27
CA GLY A 155 21.78 -7.92 -3.76
C GLY A 155 20.97 -8.80 -4.74
N ILE A 156 19.66 -8.52 -4.87
CA ILE A 156 18.76 -9.15 -5.83
C ILE A 156 18.92 -8.48 -7.19
N ILE A 157 18.59 -9.19 -8.26
CA ILE A 157 18.48 -8.65 -9.61
C ILE A 157 17.29 -7.70 -9.67
N THR A 158 17.48 -6.47 -9.20
CA THR A 158 16.50 -5.40 -9.30
C THR A 158 16.91 -4.43 -10.39
N ARG A 159 15.91 -3.87 -11.09
CA ARG A 159 16.14 -2.81 -12.10
C ARG A 159 16.50 -1.47 -11.44
N TYR A 160 16.13 -1.29 -10.19
CA TYR A 160 16.20 0.00 -9.54
C TYR A 160 17.42 0.14 -8.64
N GLN A 161 18.06 1.28 -8.79
CA GLN A 161 19.00 1.81 -7.83
C GLN A 161 18.26 2.80 -6.95
N TYR A 162 18.58 2.78 -5.68
CA TYR A 162 18.05 3.70 -4.67
C TYR A 162 19.15 4.63 -4.23
N LEU A 163 18.78 5.84 -3.85
CA LEU A 163 19.64 6.70 -3.06
C LEU A 163 19.38 6.39 -1.58
N CYS A 164 20.44 6.28 -0.81
CA CYS A 164 20.37 5.94 0.60
C CYS A 164 20.98 7.08 1.40
N GLN A 165 20.23 7.62 2.36
CA GLN A 165 20.71 8.65 3.25
C GLN A 165 20.37 8.34 4.69
N LYS A 166 21.24 8.78 5.62
CA LYS A 166 20.94 8.79 7.05
C LYS A 166 20.46 10.19 7.42
N ARG A 167 19.24 10.29 7.92
CA ARG A 167 18.67 11.58 8.29
C ARG A 167 19.36 12.15 9.52
N LYS A 168 19.68 13.45 9.50
CA LYS A 168 20.24 14.16 10.66
C LYS A 168 19.26 14.10 11.84
N ASN A 169 19.79 13.86 13.03
CA ASN A 169 19.04 13.73 14.28
C ASN A 169 18.13 12.50 14.40
N THR A 170 18.24 11.54 13.47
CA THR A 170 17.51 10.27 13.54
C THR A 170 18.48 9.12 13.35
N ASN A 171 18.08 7.92 13.83
CA ASN A 171 18.91 6.72 13.67
C ASN A 171 18.46 5.84 12.50
N TYR A 172 17.48 6.28 11.71
CA TYR A 172 16.97 5.49 10.60
C TYR A 172 17.58 5.90 9.25
N ILE A 173 17.48 4.97 8.33
CA ILE A 173 17.92 5.11 6.95
C ILE A 173 16.71 5.42 6.07
N GLU A 174 16.88 6.31 5.11
CA GLU A 174 15.89 6.58 4.08
C GLU A 174 16.37 6.02 2.75
N TYR A 175 15.54 5.20 2.11
CA TYR A 175 15.73 4.73 0.74
C TYR A 175 14.87 5.56 -0.19
N ILE A 176 15.52 6.23 -1.13
CA ILE A 176 14.90 7.23 -1.99
C ILE A 176 14.94 6.71 -3.42
N LYS A 177 13.79 6.70 -4.08
CA LYS A 177 13.68 6.45 -5.50
C LYS A 177 13.19 7.69 -6.23
N LYS A 178 14.00 8.19 -7.15
CA LYS A 178 13.60 9.25 -8.07
C LYS A 178 12.61 8.67 -9.09
N LEU A 179 11.45 9.30 -9.21
CA LEU A 179 10.41 9.00 -10.18
C LEU A 179 10.32 10.16 -11.17
N ASN A 180 10.32 9.85 -12.45
CA ASN A 180 10.08 10.83 -13.49
C ASN A 180 8.67 10.60 -14.05
N ILE A 181 7.80 11.58 -13.83
CA ILE A 181 6.42 11.58 -14.34
C ILE A 181 6.40 12.60 -15.47
N PHE A 182 6.32 12.13 -16.69
CA PHE A 182 6.60 12.93 -17.88
C PHE A 182 8.01 13.58 -17.80
N GLU A 183 8.49 14.15 -18.87
CA GLU A 183 9.88 14.66 -18.98
C GLU A 183 10.22 15.84 -18.04
N ARG A 184 9.24 16.38 -17.30
CA ARG A 184 9.38 17.65 -16.54
C ARG A 184 9.01 17.58 -15.06
N GLN A 185 8.50 16.45 -14.58
CA GLN A 185 8.02 16.37 -13.21
C GLN A 185 8.82 15.30 -12.45
N GLU A 186 9.76 15.78 -11.63
CA GLU A 186 10.56 14.92 -10.76
C GLU A 186 9.86 14.77 -9.40
N MET A 187 9.73 13.53 -8.95
CA MET A 187 9.20 13.20 -7.63
C MET A 187 10.15 12.22 -6.94
N TYR A 188 10.10 12.21 -5.62
CA TYR A 188 10.90 11.32 -4.79
C TYR A 188 9.98 10.42 -3.96
N PHE A 189 10.03 9.13 -4.25
CA PHE A 189 9.42 8.12 -3.40
C PHE A 189 10.43 7.71 -2.33
N VAL A 190 10.03 7.80 -1.06
CA VAL A 190 10.91 7.61 0.09
C VAL A 190 10.34 6.55 1.00
N VAL A 191 11.17 5.59 1.39
CA VAL A 191 10.88 4.62 2.45
C VAL A 191 11.79 4.91 3.62
N SER A 192 11.22 5.17 4.79
CA SER A 192 11.98 5.46 6.02
C SER A 192 12.04 4.23 6.90
N GLU A 193 13.23 3.63 7.06
CA GLU A 193 13.48 2.42 7.84
C GLU A 193 13.44 2.73 9.35
N GLN A 194 12.24 3.02 9.86
CA GLN A 194 12.04 3.43 11.26
C GLN A 194 11.72 2.28 12.18
N ASN A 195 10.97 1.29 11.71
CA ASN A 195 10.41 0.22 12.53
C ASN A 195 11.12 -1.11 12.30
N GLU A 196 11.25 -1.50 11.03
CA GLU A 196 11.87 -2.78 10.65
C GLU A 196 12.92 -2.56 9.56
N PRO A 197 14.06 -3.31 9.62
CA PRO A 197 15.05 -3.26 8.56
C PRO A 197 14.48 -3.85 7.25
N LEU A 198 14.71 -3.18 6.13
CA LEU A 198 14.32 -3.67 4.82
C LEU A 198 15.16 -4.89 4.43
N ARG A 199 14.48 -5.94 4.00
CA ARG A 199 15.07 -7.21 3.57
C ARG A 199 14.98 -7.35 2.03
N GLU A 200 15.63 -8.38 1.51
CA GLU A 200 15.62 -8.64 0.06
C GLU A 200 14.21 -8.73 -0.55
N LEU A 201 13.27 -9.39 0.14
CA LEU A 201 11.89 -9.51 -0.34
C LEU A 201 11.18 -8.14 -0.44
N ASP A 202 11.53 -7.20 0.43
CA ASP A 202 10.95 -5.85 0.40
C ASP A 202 11.36 -5.09 -0.85
N PHE A 203 12.61 -5.25 -1.32
CA PHE A 203 13.06 -4.63 -2.57
C PHE A 203 12.39 -5.24 -3.80
N ILE A 204 12.01 -6.54 -3.78
CA ILE A 204 11.19 -7.14 -4.82
C ILE A 204 9.78 -6.53 -4.83
N ALA A 205 9.18 -6.36 -3.65
CA ALA A 205 7.89 -5.69 -3.52
C ALA A 205 7.96 -4.24 -4.01
N LEU A 206 9.00 -3.50 -3.61
CA LEU A 206 9.23 -2.12 -4.01
C LEU A 206 9.32 -1.95 -5.52
N GLU A 207 9.90 -2.89 -6.25
CA GLU A 207 9.96 -2.83 -7.71
C GLU A 207 8.57 -2.86 -8.34
N ASN A 208 7.69 -3.78 -7.91
CA ASN A 208 6.31 -3.83 -8.33
C ASN A 208 5.52 -2.57 -7.97
N ILE A 209 5.71 -2.11 -6.74
CA ILE A 209 5.08 -0.93 -6.18
C ILE A 209 5.42 0.31 -6.99
N ILE A 210 6.69 0.54 -7.28
CA ILE A 210 7.16 1.71 -8.02
C ILE A 210 6.54 1.76 -9.41
N ILE A 211 6.47 0.63 -10.12
CA ILE A 211 5.83 0.55 -11.43
C ILE A 211 4.35 0.93 -11.31
N THR A 212 3.64 0.32 -10.38
CA THR A 212 2.21 0.57 -10.15
C THR A 212 1.94 2.00 -9.76
N LEU A 213 2.76 2.55 -8.85
CA LEU A 213 2.67 3.93 -8.41
C LEU A 213 2.89 4.92 -9.58
N GLN A 214 3.88 4.67 -10.43
CA GLN A 214 4.10 5.49 -11.62
C GLN A 214 2.89 5.50 -12.55
N PHE A 215 2.23 4.35 -12.78
CA PHE A 215 1.00 4.29 -13.56
C PHE A 215 -0.13 5.10 -12.92
N SER A 216 -0.34 4.96 -11.62
CA SER A 216 -1.37 5.71 -10.89
C SER A 216 -1.11 7.21 -10.91
N LEU A 217 0.15 7.63 -10.75
CA LEU A 217 0.55 9.05 -10.81
C LEU A 217 0.36 9.63 -12.21
N ILE A 218 0.74 8.89 -13.26
CA ILE A 218 0.52 9.32 -14.64
C ILE A 218 -0.98 9.53 -14.89
N ARG A 219 -1.82 8.57 -14.47
CA ARG A 219 -3.26 8.68 -14.59
C ARG A 219 -3.80 9.89 -13.84
N HIS A 220 -3.39 10.11 -12.62
CA HIS A 220 -3.79 11.25 -11.79
C HIS A 220 -3.44 12.59 -12.45
N VAL A 221 -2.21 12.75 -12.93
CA VAL A 221 -1.78 13.99 -13.61
C VAL A 221 -2.53 14.20 -14.93
N LEU A 222 -2.90 13.13 -15.65
CA LEU A 222 -3.70 13.24 -16.86
C LEU A 222 -5.13 13.67 -16.54
N GLU A 223 -5.77 13.10 -15.52
CA GLU A 223 -7.10 13.47 -15.04
C GLU A 223 -7.13 14.95 -14.64
N GLU A 224 -6.20 15.40 -13.78
CA GLU A 224 -6.09 16.82 -13.41
C GLU A 224 -5.89 17.76 -14.60
N ASN A 225 -5.08 17.36 -15.59
CA ASN A 225 -4.86 18.16 -16.77
C ASN A 225 -6.10 18.26 -17.67
N LEU A 226 -6.91 17.18 -17.74
CA LEU A 226 -8.18 17.20 -18.47
C LEU A 226 -9.19 18.10 -17.76
N GLU A 227 -9.32 18.02 -16.46
CA GLU A 227 -10.18 18.91 -15.66
C GLU A 227 -9.78 20.38 -15.84
N LYS A 228 -8.48 20.69 -15.71
CA LYS A 228 -7.95 22.06 -15.92
C LYS A 228 -8.17 22.59 -17.35
N ARG A 229 -8.18 21.70 -18.34
CA ARG A 229 -8.51 22.10 -19.74
C ARG A 229 -9.99 22.33 -19.89
N HIS A 230 -10.82 21.47 -19.32
CA HIS A 230 -12.28 21.61 -19.35
C HIS A 230 -12.71 22.91 -18.68
N LEU A 231 -12.21 23.19 -17.48
CA LEU A 231 -12.49 24.46 -16.77
C LEU A 231 -12.08 25.69 -17.59
N ARG A 232 -10.90 25.68 -18.21
CA ARG A 232 -10.46 26.79 -19.08
C ARG A 232 -11.34 26.96 -20.32
N ASP A 233 -11.83 25.86 -20.91
CA ASP A 233 -12.76 25.92 -22.04
C ASP A 233 -14.10 26.50 -21.60
N LEU A 234 -14.63 26.12 -20.45
CA LEU A 234 -15.84 26.67 -19.85
C LEU A 234 -15.68 28.17 -19.56
N GLU A 235 -14.57 28.58 -18.93
CA GLU A 235 -14.26 29.99 -18.68
C GLU A 235 -14.21 30.80 -19.97
N TYR A 236 -13.55 30.30 -21.02
CA TYR A 236 -13.49 30.96 -22.32
C TYR A 236 -14.88 31.09 -22.97
N ARG A 237 -15.71 30.06 -22.91
CA ARG A 237 -17.07 30.06 -23.46
C ARG A 237 -17.99 30.97 -22.64
N MET A 238 -17.82 31.03 -21.33
CA MET A 238 -18.51 31.99 -20.46
C MET A 238 -18.22 33.43 -20.85
N LEU A 239 -16.93 33.75 -21.03
CA LEU A 239 -16.51 35.12 -21.44
C LEU A 239 -17.05 35.54 -22.83
N ASN A 240 -17.24 34.56 -23.73
CA ASN A 240 -17.75 34.83 -25.07
C ASN A 240 -19.30 34.72 -25.16
N GLY A 241 -20.00 34.47 -24.05
CA GLY A 241 -21.47 34.35 -24.03
C GLY A 241 -22.00 33.13 -24.83
N SER A 242 -21.22 32.06 -24.92
CA SER A 242 -21.52 30.86 -25.72
C SER A 242 -21.77 29.59 -24.87
N LEU A 243 -22.10 29.77 -23.59
CA LEU A 243 -22.49 28.66 -22.71
C LEU A 243 -23.89 28.13 -23.06
N SER A 244 -24.07 26.82 -22.96
CA SER A 244 -25.40 26.20 -22.97
C SER A 244 -26.01 26.25 -21.56
N ASN A 245 -27.33 26.15 -21.44
CA ASN A 245 -28.03 26.16 -20.14
C ASN A 245 -27.60 25.05 -19.20
N ASP A 246 -27.12 23.91 -19.71
CA ASP A 246 -26.60 22.80 -18.89
C ASP A 246 -25.22 23.12 -18.32
N GLU A 247 -24.39 23.82 -19.07
CA GLU A 247 -23.04 24.25 -18.66
C GLU A 247 -23.07 25.41 -17.66
N GLU A 248 -24.11 26.26 -17.70
CA GLU A 248 -24.32 27.32 -16.69
C GLU A 248 -24.57 26.74 -15.29
N ASN A 249 -25.20 25.54 -15.20
CA ASN A 249 -25.46 24.86 -13.94
C ASN A 249 -24.22 24.13 -13.36
N GLU A 250 -23.21 23.83 -14.17
CA GLU A 250 -21.93 23.24 -13.68
C GLU A 250 -21.00 24.30 -13.08
N VAL A 251 -21.17 25.57 -13.43
CA VAL A 251 -20.30 26.67 -12.99
C VAL A 251 -20.88 27.42 -11.78
N ALA A 252 -22.18 27.25 -11.48
CA ALA A 252 -22.88 27.88 -10.35
C ALA A 252 -22.74 27.07 -9.07
#